data_ee3041d85787cd299e4fa1abac79d797
#
_entry.id   ee3041d85787cd299e4fa1abac79d797
#
_cell.length_a   1.000
_cell.length_b   1.000
_cell.length_c   1.000
_cell.angle_alpha   90.00
_cell.angle_beta   90.00
_cell.angle_gamma   90.00
#
_symmetry.space_group_name_H-M   'P 1'
#
loop_
_entity.id
_entity.type
_entity.pdbx_description
1 polymer ?
#
loop_
_entity_poly.entity_id
_entity_poly.type
_entity_poly.pdbx_seq_one_letter_code
_entity_poly.pdbx_strand_id
1 'polypeptide(L)'
;MLGTPTSPYLELLDWRRRVSELFAALRARDPTADTLAWFRSQKDSLFMTHPQSPLPPAERASFSGLSYWPHDGAMRVRAVFAAEEGERYEGEVSFTRIGELRFRLHGHDLSLAAYWIEGYAGGLFVPFRDATAGHETYGGGRYLLDTIKSADLGSDLTNGDVVLDFNYAYHPSCAYDPRWVCPLAPAGSQLSVPIRAGERLPSASKAST
;
A
#
# COMPACT_ATOMS: atom_id res chain seq x y z
N MET A 1 5.86 2.95 37.21
CA MET A 1 4.69 3.82 36.96
C MET A 1 4.01 3.29 35.71
N LEU A 2 2.82 2.72 35.84
CA LEU A 2 2.00 2.37 34.70
C LEU A 2 1.47 3.69 34.12
N GLY A 3 1.93 4.08 32.94
CA GLY A 3 1.49 5.27 32.25
C GLY A 3 -0.03 5.20 31.99
N THR A 4 -0.72 6.32 32.16
CA THR A 4 -2.14 6.44 31.81
C THR A 4 -2.33 5.96 30.37
N PRO A 5 -3.29 5.07 30.08
CA PRO A 5 -3.49 4.61 28.71
C PRO A 5 -3.79 5.80 27.79
N THR A 6 -3.06 5.91 26.70
CA THR A 6 -3.24 6.99 25.72
C THR A 6 -4.61 6.82 25.06
N SER A 7 -5.28 7.93 24.74
CA SER A 7 -6.55 7.87 24.02
C SER A 7 -6.36 7.24 22.64
N PRO A 8 -7.19 6.27 22.20
CA PRO A 8 -7.08 5.65 20.89
C PRO A 8 -7.20 6.67 19.73
N TYR A 9 -7.88 7.79 19.96
CA TYR A 9 -7.95 8.88 18.97
C TYR A 9 -6.60 9.59 18.80
N LEU A 10 -5.87 9.82 19.91
CA LEU A 10 -4.54 10.41 19.85
C LEU A 10 -3.51 9.44 19.27
N GLU A 11 -3.65 8.16 19.54
CA GLU A 11 -2.81 7.12 18.92
C GLU A 11 -3.04 7.06 17.41
N LEU A 12 -4.29 7.15 16.94
CA LEU A 12 -4.60 7.19 15.51
C LEU A 12 -4.06 8.46 14.85
N LEU A 13 -4.16 9.62 15.54
CA LEU A 13 -3.56 10.86 15.07
C LEU A 13 -2.04 10.71 14.89
N ASP A 14 -1.35 10.13 15.89
CA ASP A 14 0.09 9.91 15.84
C ASP A 14 0.48 8.92 14.72
N TRP A 15 -0.25 7.82 14.58
CA TRP A 15 -0.06 6.86 13.48
C TRP A 15 -0.13 7.54 12.11
N ARG A 16 -1.20 8.29 11.87
CA ARG A 16 -1.41 8.99 10.59
C ARG A 16 -0.29 9.99 10.30
N ARG A 17 0.12 10.76 11.31
CA ARG A 17 1.21 11.71 11.19
C ARG A 17 2.52 11.00 10.83
N ARG A 18 2.89 9.94 11.54
CA ARG A 18 4.12 9.17 11.26
C ARG A 18 4.13 8.55 9.88
N VAL A 19 3.00 8.02 9.43
CA VAL A 19 2.88 7.51 8.05
C VAL A 19 3.06 8.63 7.04
N SER A 20 2.44 9.79 7.26
CA SER A 20 2.57 10.97 6.39
C SER A 20 4.02 11.47 6.33
N GLU A 21 4.69 11.58 7.47
CA GLU A 21 6.10 11.98 7.56
C GLU A 21 7.03 10.96 6.87
N LEU A 22 6.75 9.68 7.00
CA LEU A 22 7.49 8.62 6.34
C LEU A 22 7.42 8.74 4.81
N PHE A 23 6.23 8.93 4.24
CA PHE A 23 6.07 9.12 2.80
C PHE A 23 6.60 10.47 2.32
N ALA A 24 6.48 11.54 3.12
CA ALA A 24 7.09 12.83 2.81
C ALA A 24 8.63 12.73 2.74
N ALA A 25 9.24 12.05 3.71
CA ALA A 25 10.67 11.79 3.71
C ALA A 25 11.10 10.87 2.56
N LEU A 26 10.25 9.92 2.15
CA LEU A 26 10.51 9.06 1.00
C LEU A 26 10.52 9.85 -0.31
N ARG A 27 9.54 10.73 -0.53
CA ARG A 27 9.48 11.60 -1.72
C ARG A 27 10.68 12.54 -1.88
N ALA A 28 11.34 12.87 -0.77
CA ALA A 28 12.54 13.73 -0.75
C ALA A 28 13.85 12.96 -1.00
N ARG A 29 13.81 11.65 -1.23
CA ARG A 29 14.99 10.80 -1.43
C ARG A 29 15.04 10.23 -2.84
N ASP A 30 16.24 9.91 -3.29
CA ASP A 30 16.44 9.17 -4.54
C ASP A 30 15.86 7.74 -4.40
N PRO A 31 15.20 7.21 -5.45
CA PRO A 31 14.58 5.89 -5.43
C PRO A 31 15.60 4.77 -5.60
N THR A 32 16.40 4.52 -4.57
CA THR A 32 17.47 3.52 -4.53
C THR A 32 17.09 2.32 -3.67
N ALA A 33 17.87 1.24 -3.78
CA ALA A 33 17.75 0.08 -2.89
C ALA A 33 17.94 0.44 -1.41
N ASP A 34 18.86 1.37 -1.11
CA ASP A 34 19.12 1.83 0.26
C ASP A 34 17.94 2.63 0.81
N THR A 35 17.34 3.49 -0.01
CA THR A 35 16.12 4.23 0.36
C THR A 35 14.95 3.26 0.63
N LEU A 36 14.80 2.23 -0.18
CA LEU A 36 13.78 1.20 0.05
C LEU A 36 14.05 0.42 1.35
N ALA A 37 15.29 0.03 1.61
CA ALA A 37 15.68 -0.66 2.85
C ALA A 37 15.40 0.22 4.08
N TRP A 38 15.74 1.50 4.01
CA TRP A 38 15.42 2.48 5.06
C TRP A 38 13.90 2.56 5.28
N PHE A 39 13.09 2.74 4.23
CA PHE A 39 11.62 2.81 4.33
C PHE A 39 11.03 1.58 5.00
N ARG A 40 11.47 0.38 4.58
CA ARG A 40 11.03 -0.90 5.15
C ARG A 40 11.35 -1.00 6.64
N SER A 41 12.55 -0.60 7.04
CA SER A 41 12.95 -0.57 8.45
C SER A 41 12.08 0.39 9.29
N GLN A 42 11.75 1.58 8.76
CA GLN A 42 10.87 2.51 9.45
C GLN A 42 9.45 1.96 9.58
N LYS A 43 8.94 1.34 8.51
CA LYS A 43 7.61 0.71 8.51
C LYS A 43 7.57 -0.46 9.49
N ASP A 44 8.56 -1.33 9.50
CA ASP A 44 8.65 -2.47 10.43
C ASP A 44 8.69 -1.99 11.88
N SER A 45 9.40 -0.90 12.16
CA SER A 45 9.41 -0.27 13.48
C SER A 45 8.02 0.22 13.90
N LEU A 46 7.29 0.87 13.00
CA LEU A 46 5.91 1.29 13.27
C LEU A 46 5.00 0.08 13.54
N PHE A 47 5.13 -0.98 12.75
CA PHE A 47 4.34 -2.20 12.92
C PHE A 47 4.63 -2.89 14.26
N MET A 48 5.88 -2.93 14.68
CA MET A 48 6.29 -3.55 15.94
C MET A 48 5.84 -2.76 17.17
N THR A 49 5.96 -1.42 17.12
CA THR A 49 5.93 -0.60 18.35
C THR A 49 4.65 0.21 18.53
N HIS A 50 3.96 0.57 17.45
CA HIS A 50 2.86 1.53 17.55
C HIS A 50 1.55 0.87 18.01
N PRO A 51 0.76 1.49 18.96
CA PRO A 51 -0.51 0.94 19.43
C PRO A 51 -1.53 0.69 18.30
N GLN A 52 -1.57 1.55 17.27
CA GLN A 52 -2.45 1.43 16.11
C GLN A 52 -1.84 0.57 14.97
N SER A 53 -0.84 -0.25 15.27
CA SER A 53 -0.29 -1.20 14.31
C SER A 53 -1.37 -2.11 13.73
N PRO A 54 -1.32 -2.45 12.42
CA PRO A 54 -2.17 -3.48 11.85
C PRO A 54 -2.02 -4.86 12.49
N LEU A 55 -0.86 -5.16 13.09
CA LEU A 55 -0.62 -6.44 13.75
C LEU A 55 -1.42 -6.58 15.05
N PRO A 56 -1.96 -7.78 15.33
CA PRO A 56 -2.49 -8.10 16.63
C PRO A 56 -1.43 -7.85 17.74
N PRO A 57 -1.83 -7.32 18.91
CA PRO A 57 -0.87 -7.04 19.98
C PRO A 57 -0.03 -8.28 20.39
N ALA A 58 -0.63 -9.46 20.38
CA ALA A 58 0.05 -10.71 20.73
C ALA A 58 1.18 -11.09 19.75
N GLU A 59 1.07 -10.68 18.49
CA GLU A 59 2.05 -11.00 17.45
C GLU A 59 3.24 -10.02 17.43
N ARG A 60 3.09 -8.83 18.01
CA ARG A 60 4.13 -7.78 17.96
C ARG A 60 5.43 -8.19 18.68
N ALA A 61 5.33 -8.97 19.75
CA ALA A 61 6.51 -9.41 20.53
C ALA A 61 7.41 -10.37 19.74
N SER A 62 6.84 -11.13 18.81
CA SER A 62 7.57 -12.08 17.94
C SER A 62 7.78 -11.54 16.51
N PHE A 63 7.35 -10.30 16.23
CA PHE A 63 7.45 -9.71 14.92
C PHE A 63 8.93 -9.42 14.56
N SER A 64 9.40 -10.02 13.48
CA SER A 64 10.77 -9.88 12.98
C SER A 64 10.89 -9.04 11.69
N GLY A 65 9.79 -8.43 11.25
CA GLY A 65 9.68 -7.64 10.03
C GLY A 65 8.69 -8.23 9.03
N LEU A 66 8.21 -7.37 8.14
CA LEU A 66 7.35 -7.76 7.03
C LEU A 66 8.18 -8.50 5.97
N SER A 67 7.52 -9.36 5.20
CA SER A 67 8.17 -10.06 4.09
C SER A 67 8.08 -9.24 2.81
N TYR A 68 9.20 -9.12 2.09
CA TYR A 68 9.30 -8.33 0.87
C TYR A 68 10.05 -9.09 -0.22
N TRP A 69 9.80 -8.73 -1.48
CA TRP A 69 10.72 -9.06 -2.56
C TRP A 69 11.95 -8.15 -2.56
N PRO A 70 13.05 -8.58 -3.18
CA PRO A 70 14.19 -7.69 -3.42
C PRO A 70 13.79 -6.43 -4.18
N HIS A 71 14.62 -5.37 -4.08
CA HIS A 71 14.45 -4.18 -4.89
C HIS A 71 14.63 -4.49 -6.38
N ASP A 72 13.70 -3.98 -7.18
CA ASP A 72 13.80 -3.99 -8.63
C ASP A 72 13.48 -2.59 -9.17
N GLY A 73 14.50 -1.90 -9.71
CA GLY A 73 14.35 -0.55 -10.25
C GLY A 73 13.40 -0.47 -11.45
N ALA A 74 13.21 -1.59 -12.17
CA ALA A 74 12.27 -1.64 -13.30
C ALA A 74 10.80 -1.63 -12.85
N MET A 75 10.54 -1.87 -11.57
CA MET A 75 9.21 -1.83 -10.96
C MET A 75 8.74 -0.40 -10.60
N ARG A 76 9.54 0.62 -10.90
CA ARG A 76 9.16 2.03 -10.78
C ARG A 76 8.86 2.61 -12.15
N VAL A 77 7.63 3.05 -12.37
CA VAL A 77 7.15 3.57 -13.65
C VAL A 77 6.42 4.90 -13.47
N ARG A 78 6.33 5.68 -14.54
CA ARG A 78 5.40 6.80 -14.66
C ARG A 78 4.14 6.31 -15.36
N ALA A 79 2.99 6.61 -14.78
CA ALA A 79 1.69 6.29 -15.34
C ALA A 79 0.97 7.56 -15.75
N VAL A 80 0.37 7.56 -16.92
CA VAL A 80 -0.48 8.65 -17.39
C VAL A 80 -1.90 8.44 -16.88
N PHE A 81 -2.45 9.42 -16.21
CA PHE A 81 -3.84 9.39 -15.76
C PHE A 81 -4.79 9.75 -16.92
N ALA A 82 -5.70 8.84 -17.23
CA ALA A 82 -6.79 9.06 -18.16
C ALA A 82 -8.11 9.10 -17.38
N ALA A 83 -8.71 10.29 -17.29
CA ALA A 83 -9.98 10.48 -16.59
C ALA A 83 -11.12 9.73 -17.31
N GLU A 84 -11.96 9.05 -16.56
CA GLU A 84 -13.13 8.33 -17.06
C GLU A 84 -14.15 8.22 -15.92
N GLU A 85 -15.37 8.68 -16.14
CA GLU A 85 -16.46 8.45 -15.19
C GLU A 85 -16.78 6.95 -15.15
N GLY A 86 -16.83 6.39 -13.96
CA GLY A 86 -17.00 4.97 -13.76
C GLY A 86 -17.93 4.62 -12.61
N GLU A 87 -17.97 3.34 -12.30
CA GLU A 87 -18.83 2.76 -11.29
C GLU A 87 -18.49 3.25 -9.88
N ARG A 88 -19.54 3.48 -9.09
CA ARG A 88 -19.46 3.75 -7.66
C ARG A 88 -19.63 2.45 -6.88
N TYR A 89 -18.70 2.18 -5.99
CA TYR A 89 -18.70 1.04 -5.10
C TYR A 89 -19.16 1.48 -3.71
N GLU A 90 -20.27 0.92 -3.24
CA GLU A 90 -20.83 1.21 -1.93
C GLU A 90 -20.39 0.15 -0.90
N GLY A 91 -20.11 0.60 0.32
CA GLY A 91 -19.70 -0.25 1.44
C GLY A 91 -19.39 0.59 2.67
N GLU A 92 -18.72 0.00 3.66
CA GLU A 92 -18.23 0.75 4.82
C GLU A 92 -17.21 1.84 4.42
N VAL A 93 -16.51 1.64 3.33
CA VAL A 93 -15.74 2.66 2.63
C VAL A 93 -16.25 2.72 1.19
N SER A 94 -16.90 3.81 0.83
CA SER A 94 -17.40 4.04 -0.52
C SER A 94 -16.32 4.71 -1.37
N PHE A 95 -16.23 4.31 -2.63
CA PHE A 95 -15.30 4.89 -3.60
C PHE A 95 -15.84 4.79 -5.03
N THR A 96 -15.44 5.75 -5.86
CA THR A 96 -15.86 5.86 -7.26
C THR A 96 -14.66 5.71 -8.18
N ARG A 97 -14.80 4.95 -9.27
CA ARG A 97 -13.79 4.91 -10.33
C ARG A 97 -13.79 6.26 -11.05
N ILE A 98 -12.61 6.89 -11.11
CA ILE A 98 -12.43 8.22 -11.71
C ILE A 98 -11.57 8.18 -12.99
N GLY A 99 -11.06 7.01 -13.34
CA GLY A 99 -10.22 6.84 -14.52
C GLY A 99 -9.31 5.62 -14.42
N GLU A 100 -8.28 5.66 -15.24
CA GLU A 100 -7.22 4.64 -15.22
C GLU A 100 -5.84 5.28 -15.31
N LEU A 101 -4.86 4.56 -14.77
CA LEU A 101 -3.44 4.86 -14.85
C LEU A 101 -2.82 3.91 -15.85
N ARG A 102 -2.38 4.43 -17.00
CA ARG A 102 -1.75 3.67 -18.10
C ARG A 102 -0.24 3.76 -17.97
N PHE A 103 0.42 2.61 -18.05
CA PHE A 103 1.89 2.52 -17.92
C PHE A 103 2.43 1.33 -18.68
N ARG A 104 3.75 1.34 -18.88
CA ARG A 104 4.48 0.21 -19.46
C ARG A 104 5.39 -0.42 -18.43
N LEU A 105 5.28 -1.74 -18.25
CA LEU A 105 6.08 -2.50 -17.30
C LEU A 105 6.57 -3.79 -17.96
N HIS A 106 7.89 -4.05 -17.94
CA HIS A 106 8.53 -5.23 -18.55
C HIS A 106 8.10 -5.49 -20.00
N GLY A 107 7.90 -4.41 -20.77
CA GLY A 107 7.48 -4.51 -22.19
C GLY A 107 5.97 -4.68 -22.40
N HIS A 108 5.18 -4.84 -21.34
CA HIS A 108 3.71 -4.92 -21.40
C HIS A 108 3.09 -3.55 -21.22
N ASP A 109 2.12 -3.21 -22.06
CA ASP A 109 1.25 -2.05 -21.85
C ASP A 109 0.13 -2.49 -20.90
N LEU A 110 0.06 -1.83 -19.74
CA LEU A 110 -0.80 -2.20 -18.62
C LEU A 110 -1.59 -0.96 -18.17
N SER A 111 -2.72 -1.21 -17.51
CA SER A 111 -3.48 -0.17 -16.82
C SER A 111 -3.99 -0.65 -15.47
N LEU A 112 -4.19 0.29 -14.55
CA LEU A 112 -4.87 0.09 -13.28
C LEU A 112 -5.97 1.12 -13.12
N ALA A 113 -7.13 0.70 -12.67
CA ALA A 113 -8.20 1.61 -12.33
C ALA A 113 -7.77 2.52 -11.17
N ALA A 114 -8.10 3.79 -11.29
CA ALA A 114 -7.92 4.80 -10.25
C ALA A 114 -9.29 5.13 -9.64
N TYR A 115 -9.33 5.16 -8.32
CA TYR A 115 -10.54 5.42 -7.55
C TYR A 115 -10.38 6.66 -6.69
N TRP A 116 -11.51 7.30 -6.42
CA TRP A 116 -11.63 8.35 -5.41
C TRP A 116 -12.39 7.79 -4.21
N ILE A 117 -11.74 7.68 -3.08
CA ILE A 117 -12.42 7.35 -1.82
C ILE A 117 -13.25 8.56 -1.41
N GLU A 118 -14.54 8.34 -1.14
CA GLU A 118 -15.49 9.37 -0.81
C GLU A 118 -15.42 9.75 0.67
N GLY A 119 -15.95 10.91 1.01
CA GLY A 119 -16.04 11.42 2.37
C GLY A 119 -15.35 12.76 2.57
N TYR A 120 -15.22 13.19 3.82
CA TYR A 120 -14.77 14.56 4.16
C TYR A 120 -13.41 14.92 3.56
N ALA A 121 -12.44 14.03 3.61
CA ALA A 121 -11.12 14.30 3.06
C ALA A 121 -10.96 13.86 1.60
N GLY A 122 -11.62 12.77 1.21
CA GLY A 122 -11.46 12.16 -0.08
C GLY A 122 -10.00 11.75 -0.37
N GLY A 123 -9.76 11.01 -1.44
CA GLY A 123 -8.39 10.68 -1.82
C GLY A 123 -8.28 9.72 -2.99
N LEU A 124 -7.18 9.88 -3.74
CA LEU A 124 -6.81 8.95 -4.80
C LEU A 124 -6.43 7.60 -4.18
N PHE A 125 -7.00 6.55 -4.73
CA PHE A 125 -6.81 5.19 -4.28
C PHE A 125 -6.54 4.26 -5.48
N VAL A 126 -5.45 3.51 -5.42
CA VAL A 126 -5.06 2.57 -6.47
C VAL A 126 -4.75 1.21 -5.85
N PRO A 127 -5.78 0.41 -5.58
CA PRO A 127 -5.62 -0.98 -5.19
C PRO A 127 -5.39 -1.84 -6.42
N PHE A 128 -4.71 -2.98 -6.28
CA PHE A 128 -4.56 -3.92 -7.37
C PHE A 128 -4.46 -5.37 -6.89
N ARG A 129 -4.87 -6.28 -7.75
CA ARG A 129 -4.50 -7.70 -7.71
C ARG A 129 -3.65 -8.02 -8.92
N ASP A 130 -2.79 -9.00 -8.78
CA ASP A 130 -1.94 -9.49 -9.86
C ASP A 130 -1.87 -11.02 -9.80
N ALA A 131 -1.14 -11.64 -10.70
CA ALA A 131 -1.05 -13.10 -10.76
C ALA A 131 -0.44 -13.76 -9.51
N THR A 132 0.10 -13.00 -8.55
CA THR A 132 0.59 -13.51 -7.26
C THR A 132 -0.48 -13.56 -6.17
N ALA A 133 -1.66 -12.96 -6.39
CA ALA A 133 -2.71 -12.82 -5.38
C ALA A 133 -3.29 -14.18 -4.96
N GLY A 134 -3.39 -14.41 -3.65
CA GLY A 134 -3.86 -15.67 -3.06
C GLY A 134 -2.80 -16.76 -2.96
N HIS A 135 -1.59 -16.54 -3.47
CA HIS A 135 -0.48 -17.50 -3.45
C HIS A 135 0.78 -16.91 -2.81
N GLU A 136 1.32 -15.85 -3.39
CA GLU A 136 2.53 -15.16 -2.92
C GLU A 136 2.19 -13.85 -2.20
N THR A 137 0.98 -13.28 -2.46
CA THR A 137 0.44 -12.09 -1.82
C THR A 137 -0.98 -12.33 -1.30
N TYR A 138 -1.48 -11.40 -0.48
CA TYR A 138 -2.84 -11.47 0.04
C TYR A 138 -3.89 -11.52 -1.07
N GLY A 139 -4.86 -12.42 -0.97
CA GLY A 139 -5.89 -12.65 -1.99
C GLY A 139 -6.80 -11.45 -2.26
N GLY A 140 -6.97 -10.56 -1.27
CA GLY A 140 -7.70 -9.28 -1.42
C GLY A 140 -6.92 -8.20 -2.17
N GLY A 141 -5.67 -8.47 -2.55
CA GLY A 141 -4.80 -7.55 -3.28
C GLY A 141 -3.89 -6.71 -2.41
N ARG A 142 -3.23 -5.74 -3.04
CA ARG A 142 -2.31 -4.77 -2.43
C ARG A 142 -2.70 -3.35 -2.80
N TYR A 143 -2.17 -2.38 -2.06
CA TYR A 143 -2.32 -0.97 -2.36
C TYR A 143 -1.02 -0.41 -2.92
N LEU A 144 -1.16 0.40 -3.95
CA LEU A 144 -0.05 1.12 -4.57
C LEU A 144 -0.08 2.61 -4.19
N LEU A 145 -1.28 3.20 -4.17
CA LEU A 145 -1.55 4.54 -3.69
C LEU A 145 -2.76 4.54 -2.75
N ASP A 146 -2.66 5.29 -1.67
CA ASP A 146 -3.74 5.59 -0.72
C ASP A 146 -3.47 6.98 -0.12
N THR A 147 -3.92 8.01 -0.83
CA THR A 147 -3.58 9.39 -0.45
C THR A 147 -4.28 9.85 0.81
N ILE A 148 -5.37 9.19 1.26
CA ILE A 148 -5.97 9.45 2.58
C ILE A 148 -4.98 9.12 3.70
N LYS A 149 -4.14 8.11 3.50
CA LYS A 149 -3.05 7.74 4.42
C LYS A 149 -1.71 8.35 4.03
N SER A 150 -1.71 9.32 3.09
CA SER A 150 -0.50 9.95 2.55
C SER A 150 0.46 8.97 1.85
N ALA A 151 -0.02 7.77 1.49
CA ALA A 151 0.77 6.76 0.79
C ALA A 151 0.79 7.06 -0.71
N ASP A 152 1.65 7.99 -1.12
CA ASP A 152 1.90 8.38 -2.51
C ASP A 152 3.38 8.72 -2.73
N LEU A 153 3.81 8.64 -3.98
CA LEU A 153 5.20 8.89 -4.40
C LEU A 153 5.33 10.13 -5.30
N GLY A 154 4.27 10.92 -5.38
CA GLY A 154 4.20 12.17 -6.13
C GLY A 154 3.57 12.03 -7.51
N SER A 155 3.24 13.18 -8.06
CA SER A 155 2.65 13.35 -9.38
C SER A 155 3.19 14.62 -10.03
N ASP A 156 3.11 14.70 -11.35
CA ASP A 156 3.42 15.89 -12.13
C ASP A 156 2.12 16.44 -12.72
N LEU A 157 1.67 17.56 -12.18
CA LEU A 157 0.43 18.20 -12.63
C LEU A 157 0.53 18.82 -14.03
N THR A 158 1.74 19.01 -14.56
CA THR A 158 1.95 19.61 -15.89
C THR A 158 1.57 18.64 -17.00
N ASN A 159 1.84 17.36 -16.82
CA ASN A 159 1.61 16.31 -17.82
C ASN A 159 0.62 15.23 -17.36
N GLY A 160 0.13 15.32 -16.11
CA GLY A 160 -0.78 14.34 -15.52
C GLY A 160 -0.13 13.00 -15.14
N ASP A 161 1.20 12.97 -15.02
CA ASP A 161 1.92 11.76 -14.64
C ASP A 161 1.81 11.48 -13.14
N VAL A 162 1.63 10.21 -12.81
CA VAL A 162 1.65 9.69 -11.44
C VAL A 162 2.78 8.68 -11.31
N VAL A 163 3.56 8.78 -10.24
CA VAL A 163 4.62 7.81 -9.96
C VAL A 163 4.02 6.56 -9.34
N LEU A 164 4.17 5.43 -10.04
CA LEU A 164 3.86 4.11 -9.52
C LEU A 164 5.17 3.36 -9.25
N ASP A 165 5.41 2.97 -8.00
CA ASP A 165 6.56 2.16 -7.63
C ASP A 165 6.10 0.93 -6.86
N PHE A 166 6.05 -0.19 -7.54
CA PHE A 166 5.57 -1.45 -6.98
C PHE A 166 6.48 -2.00 -5.86
N ASN A 167 7.72 -1.50 -5.72
CA ASN A 167 8.58 -1.84 -4.59
C ASN A 167 7.99 -1.38 -3.24
N TYR A 168 7.07 -0.42 -3.26
CA TYR A 168 6.34 0.09 -2.09
C TYR A 168 4.91 -0.43 -1.98
N ALA A 169 4.48 -1.33 -2.88
CA ALA A 169 3.17 -1.96 -2.78
C ALA A 169 3.04 -2.73 -1.46
N TYR A 170 1.89 -2.59 -0.79
CA TYR A 170 1.68 -3.12 0.55
C TYR A 170 0.31 -3.75 0.74
N HIS A 171 0.21 -4.68 1.67
CA HIS A 171 -1.05 -5.31 2.02
C HIS A 171 -1.95 -4.36 2.82
N PRO A 172 -3.29 -4.41 2.61
CA PRO A 172 -4.24 -3.71 3.47
C PRO A 172 -4.17 -4.25 4.90
N SER A 173 -4.55 -3.43 5.87
CA SER A 173 -4.51 -3.79 7.30
C SER A 173 -5.28 -5.07 7.62
N CYS A 174 -6.37 -5.35 6.91
CA CYS A 174 -7.17 -6.57 7.08
C CYS A 174 -6.45 -7.86 6.65
N ALA A 175 -5.32 -7.76 5.96
CA ALA A 175 -4.46 -8.91 5.68
C ALA A 175 -3.71 -9.41 6.93
N TYR A 176 -3.57 -8.56 7.94
CA TYR A 176 -2.86 -8.86 9.19
C TYR A 176 -3.83 -9.17 10.34
N ASP A 177 -4.98 -8.48 10.40
CA ASP A 177 -5.97 -8.66 11.46
C ASP A 177 -7.37 -8.36 10.90
N PRO A 178 -8.32 -9.31 10.96
CA PRO A 178 -9.67 -9.15 10.43
C PRO A 178 -10.51 -8.08 11.14
N ARG A 179 -10.05 -7.52 12.27
CA ARG A 179 -10.70 -6.36 12.90
C ARG A 179 -10.71 -5.10 12.03
N TRP A 180 -9.83 -5.05 11.00
CA TRP A 180 -9.73 -3.90 10.13
C TRP A 180 -10.65 -4.03 8.93
N VAL A 181 -11.41 -3.00 8.68
CA VAL A 181 -12.19 -2.85 7.45
C VAL A 181 -11.34 -2.12 6.39
N CYS A 182 -11.21 -2.73 5.23
CA CYS A 182 -10.39 -2.21 4.15
C CYS A 182 -11.15 -2.33 2.81
N PRO A 183 -11.13 -1.29 1.97
CA PRO A 183 -11.62 -1.41 0.60
C PRO A 183 -10.70 -2.35 -0.18
N LEU A 184 -11.25 -3.45 -0.69
CA LEU A 184 -10.46 -4.41 -1.48
C LEU A 184 -10.43 -4.01 -2.96
N ALA A 185 -9.43 -4.54 -3.69
CA ALA A 185 -9.30 -4.28 -5.11
C ALA A 185 -10.48 -4.85 -5.91
N PRO A 186 -11.27 -4.00 -6.61
CA PRO A 186 -12.34 -4.45 -7.48
C PRO A 186 -11.84 -5.29 -8.66
N ALA A 187 -12.75 -5.95 -9.37
CA ALA A 187 -12.41 -6.81 -10.51
C ALA A 187 -11.63 -6.07 -11.62
N GLY A 188 -11.93 -4.79 -11.85
CA GLY A 188 -11.22 -3.94 -12.81
C GLY A 188 -9.80 -3.53 -12.42
N SER A 189 -9.35 -3.85 -11.20
CA SER A 189 -8.00 -3.55 -10.70
C SER A 189 -7.11 -4.79 -10.73
N GLN A 190 -7.09 -5.52 -11.85
CA GLN A 190 -6.34 -6.76 -11.97
C GLN A 190 -5.29 -6.70 -13.08
N LEU A 191 -4.04 -6.98 -12.71
CA LEU A 191 -2.95 -7.20 -13.65
C LEU A 191 -2.82 -8.69 -13.95
N SER A 192 -2.69 -9.04 -15.23
CA SER A 192 -2.51 -10.43 -15.68
C SER A 192 -1.10 -10.96 -15.48
N VAL A 193 -0.14 -10.07 -15.18
CA VAL A 193 1.28 -10.40 -14.97
C VAL A 193 1.60 -10.47 -13.47
N PRO A 194 2.56 -11.29 -13.03
CA PRO A 194 2.98 -11.33 -11.64
C PRO A 194 3.82 -10.11 -11.29
N ILE A 195 3.47 -9.41 -10.22
CA ILE A 195 4.21 -8.25 -9.67
C ILE A 195 4.98 -8.70 -8.44
N ARG A 196 6.20 -9.23 -8.66
CA ARG A 196 7.08 -9.69 -7.58
C ARG A 196 7.94 -8.55 -7.04
N ALA A 197 7.27 -7.50 -6.55
CA ALA A 197 7.85 -6.34 -5.86
C ALA A 197 6.96 -5.92 -4.68
N GLY A 198 7.51 -5.19 -3.70
CA GLY A 198 6.78 -4.78 -2.51
C GLY A 198 6.57 -5.90 -1.49
N GLU A 199 5.49 -5.84 -0.72
CA GLU A 199 5.13 -6.85 0.27
C GLU A 199 4.66 -8.16 -0.33
N ARG A 200 5.04 -9.25 0.31
CA ARG A 200 4.57 -10.61 0.03
C ARG A 200 4.17 -11.32 1.31
N LEU A 201 3.48 -12.42 1.18
CA LEU A 201 3.26 -13.33 2.32
C LEU A 201 4.60 -13.92 2.79
N PRO A 202 4.74 -14.20 4.09
CA PRO A 202 5.88 -14.95 4.57
C PRO A 202 6.01 -16.28 3.79
N SER A 203 7.23 -16.64 3.42
CA SER A 203 7.48 -17.97 2.88
C SER A 203 7.06 -19.00 3.94
N ALA A 204 6.24 -19.97 3.58
CA ALA A 204 5.97 -21.07 4.48
C ALA A 204 7.33 -21.61 4.93
N SER A 205 7.63 -21.55 6.23
CA SER A 205 8.80 -22.21 6.78
C SER A 205 8.70 -23.66 6.38
N LYS A 206 9.67 -24.20 5.64
CA LYS A 206 9.77 -25.64 5.46
C LYS A 206 9.79 -26.20 6.87
N ALA A 207 8.70 -26.81 7.27
CA ALA A 207 8.71 -27.62 8.48
C ALA A 207 9.87 -28.60 8.32
N SER A 208 10.89 -28.43 9.16
CA SER A 208 12.01 -29.38 9.23
C SER A 208 11.40 -30.71 9.67
N THR A 209 11.34 -31.63 8.74
CA THR A 209 11.06 -33.07 8.99
C THR A 209 12.21 -33.67 9.75
#